data_f37925e65b062c2ecbffbe1fbb5a77b3
#
_entry.id   f37925e65b062c2ecbffbe1fbb5a77b3
#
_cell.length_a   1.000
_cell.length_b   1.000
_cell.length_c   1.000
_cell.angle_alpha   90.00
_cell.angle_beta   90.00
_cell.angle_gamma   90.00
#
_symmetry.space_group_name_H-M   'P 1'
#
loop_
_entity.id
_entity.type
_entity.pdbx_description
1 polymer ?
#
loop_
_entity_poly.entity_id
_entity_poly.type
_entity_poly.pdbx_seq_one_letter_code
_entity_poly.pdbx_strand_id
1 'polypeptide(L)'
;KLRYGVEIVDNYIVIRNIPWSTKEKVVQVKSTELNAASLLVNPGSCVEQMPGLYAAASDANSRVAMSGLARLLPFMVGKNISVKEAMQEHQRLFGFFPKTVQGDELEWKHQHLISADYGEPLRQRQPVFDPQKPFGLMNQIDFLRLEMQFEDDGLRSSVRWSLRQPKD
;
A
#
# COMPACT_ATOMS: atom_id res chain seq x y z
N LYS A 1 15.06 11.71 -7.16
CA LYS A 1 15.58 12.50 -6.02
C LYS A 1 14.38 13.04 -5.25
N LEU A 2 14.15 12.55 -4.04
CA LEU A 2 13.19 13.14 -3.11
C LEU A 2 13.77 14.47 -2.62
N ARG A 3 12.99 15.52 -2.70
CA ARG A 3 13.37 16.83 -2.18
C ARG A 3 12.53 17.11 -0.94
N TYR A 4 13.20 17.41 0.16
CA TYR A 4 12.54 17.81 1.39
C TYR A 4 12.82 19.28 1.66
N GLY A 5 11.77 20.01 2.04
CA GLY A 5 11.90 21.32 2.67
C GLY A 5 11.78 21.14 4.18
N VAL A 6 12.65 21.79 4.93
CA VAL A 6 12.59 21.86 6.38
C VAL A 6 12.34 23.31 6.75
N GLU A 7 11.31 23.57 7.53
CA GLU A 7 10.91 24.90 7.95
C GLU A 7 10.65 24.87 9.46
N ILE A 8 11.05 25.93 10.15
CA ILE A 8 10.72 26.11 11.56
C ILE A 8 9.54 27.07 11.62
N VAL A 9 8.41 26.60 12.12
CA VAL A 9 7.20 27.38 12.31
C VAL A 9 6.86 27.36 13.78
N ASP A 10 6.93 28.53 14.43
CA ASP A 10 6.81 28.66 15.87
C ASP A 10 7.86 27.78 16.59
N ASN A 11 7.43 26.79 17.37
CA ASN A 11 8.29 25.83 18.06
C ASN A 11 8.34 24.45 17.37
N TYR A 12 7.92 24.34 16.11
CA TYR A 12 7.83 23.07 15.38
C TYR A 12 8.81 23.02 14.22
N ILE A 13 9.42 21.88 14.01
CA ILE A 13 10.14 21.57 12.78
C ILE A 13 9.14 20.93 11.82
N VAL A 14 8.85 21.60 10.73
CA VAL A 14 7.96 21.11 9.67
C VAL A 14 8.80 20.56 8.54
N ILE A 15 8.68 19.27 8.26
CA ILE A 15 9.34 18.59 7.14
C ILE A 15 8.30 18.38 6.04
N ARG A 16 8.57 19.00 4.88
CA ARG A 16 7.71 18.86 3.68
C ARG A 16 8.48 18.18 2.58
N ASN A 17 7.88 17.21 1.93
CA ASN A 17 8.49 16.54 0.78
C ASN A 17 8.32 17.33 -0.53
N ILE A 18 7.52 18.40 -0.51
CA ILE A 18 7.22 19.25 -1.66
C ILE A 18 7.42 20.71 -1.27
N PRO A 19 8.61 21.28 -1.54
CA PRO A 19 8.93 22.64 -1.11
C PRO A 19 8.11 23.73 -1.81
N TRP A 20 7.45 23.43 -2.92
CA TRP A 20 6.60 24.38 -3.67
C TRP A 20 5.10 24.19 -3.45
N SER A 21 4.69 23.16 -2.73
CA SER A 21 3.30 23.03 -2.30
C SER A 21 3.02 24.18 -1.34
N THR A 22 2.75 25.26 -1.95
CA THR A 22 2.42 26.58 -1.48
C THR A 22 1.50 26.58 -0.26
N LYS A 23 1.77 27.43 0.62
CA LYS A 23 1.00 28.35 1.47
C LYS A 23 -0.52 28.14 1.63
N GLU A 24 -1.16 27.25 0.88
CA GLU A 24 -2.57 26.95 0.96
C GLU A 24 -2.82 25.80 1.92
N LYS A 25 -3.38 26.15 3.03
CA LYS A 25 -3.87 25.27 4.10
C LYS A 25 -2.78 24.50 4.86
N VAL A 26 -2.01 25.22 5.62
CA VAL A 26 -1.52 24.66 6.89
C VAL A 26 -2.80 24.26 7.65
N VAL A 27 -3.05 22.95 7.70
CA VAL A 27 -4.03 22.42 8.63
C VAL A 27 -3.52 22.87 9.99
N GLN A 28 -4.20 23.86 10.59
CA GLN A 28 -3.88 24.28 11.94
C GLN A 28 -4.22 23.06 12.82
N VAL A 29 -3.20 22.29 13.09
CA VAL A 29 -3.28 21.25 14.12
C VAL A 29 -3.36 22.04 15.42
N LYS A 30 -4.56 22.22 15.94
CA LYS A 30 -4.76 22.66 17.32
C LYS A 30 -4.19 21.57 18.20
N SER A 31 -2.90 21.64 18.47
CA SER A 31 -2.25 20.83 19.47
C SER A 31 -2.61 21.45 20.82
N THR A 32 -3.46 20.79 21.57
CA THR A 32 -3.77 21.14 22.95
C THR A 32 -2.72 20.59 23.91
N GLU A 33 -1.76 19.83 23.42
CA GLU A 33 -0.69 19.17 24.19
C GLU A 33 0.66 19.43 23.53
N LEU A 34 1.67 19.58 24.36
CA LEU A 34 3.08 19.76 23.96
C LEU A 34 3.63 18.43 23.38
N ASN A 35 3.34 18.18 22.13
CA ASN A 35 3.91 17.03 21.42
C ASN A 35 5.32 17.37 20.92
N ALA A 36 6.26 16.47 21.10
CA ALA A 36 7.63 16.62 20.60
C ALA A 36 7.70 16.52 19.07
N ALA A 37 6.82 15.70 18.48
CA ALA A 37 6.68 15.58 17.03
C ALA A 37 5.27 15.12 16.66
N SER A 38 4.77 15.60 15.53
CA SER A 38 3.49 15.18 14.96
C SER A 38 3.63 15.04 13.44
N LEU A 39 3.15 13.93 12.89
CA LEU A 39 3.06 13.69 11.45
C LEU A 39 1.62 13.41 11.08
N LEU A 40 1.07 14.21 10.21
CA LEU A 40 -0.25 13.99 9.61
C LEU A 40 -0.07 13.64 8.13
N VAL A 41 -0.58 12.48 7.74
CA VAL A 41 -0.60 12.02 6.35
C VAL A 41 -2.04 11.92 5.90
N ASN A 42 -2.39 12.65 4.84
CA ASN A 42 -3.65 12.50 4.14
C ASN A 42 -3.37 11.88 2.76
N PRO A 43 -3.54 10.56 2.61
CA PRO A 43 -3.20 9.87 1.36
C PRO A 43 -3.98 10.40 0.16
N GLY A 44 -5.23 10.83 0.36
CA GLY A 44 -6.06 11.38 -0.73
C GLY A 44 -5.50 12.64 -1.37
N SER A 45 -4.75 13.45 -0.61
CA SER A 45 -4.10 14.65 -1.13
C SER A 45 -2.75 14.38 -1.78
N CYS A 46 -2.19 13.19 -1.57
CA CYS A 46 -0.83 12.85 -1.97
C CYS A 46 -0.79 11.88 -3.16
N VAL A 47 -1.92 11.33 -3.61
CA VAL A 47 -1.97 10.26 -4.62
C VAL A 47 -1.26 10.65 -5.90
N GLU A 48 -1.49 11.85 -6.41
CA GLU A 48 -0.85 12.33 -7.66
C GLU A 48 0.68 12.47 -7.54
N GLN A 49 1.17 12.55 -6.31
CA GLN A 49 2.58 12.84 -6.02
C GLN A 49 3.37 11.62 -5.57
N MET A 50 2.73 10.45 -5.59
CA MET A 50 3.30 9.19 -5.09
C MET A 50 3.69 8.15 -6.17
N PRO A 51 4.06 8.50 -7.41
CA PRO A 51 4.40 7.49 -8.41
C PRO A 51 5.58 6.60 -7.98
N GLY A 52 6.50 7.13 -7.17
CA GLY A 52 7.61 6.35 -6.64
C GLY A 52 7.18 5.29 -5.61
N LEU A 53 6.24 5.64 -4.73
CA LEU A 53 5.66 4.69 -3.77
C LEU A 53 4.79 3.65 -4.48
N TYR A 54 4.05 4.07 -5.51
CA TYR A 54 3.30 3.17 -6.36
C TYR A 54 4.22 2.15 -7.04
N ALA A 55 5.30 2.60 -7.64
CA ALA A 55 6.27 1.73 -8.30
C ALA A 55 6.83 0.70 -7.32
N ALA A 56 7.24 1.12 -6.12
CA ALA A 56 7.74 0.21 -5.09
C ALA A 56 6.69 -0.80 -4.61
N ALA A 57 5.45 -0.36 -4.42
CA ALA A 57 4.35 -1.24 -4.00
C ALA A 57 3.93 -2.19 -5.14
N SER A 58 3.92 -1.71 -6.38
CA SER A 58 3.65 -2.53 -7.57
C SER A 58 4.72 -3.63 -7.73
N ASP A 59 5.98 -3.30 -7.50
CA ASP A 59 7.08 -4.26 -7.52
C ASP A 59 6.95 -5.32 -6.40
N ALA A 60 6.58 -4.89 -5.20
CA ALA A 60 6.30 -5.82 -4.10
C ALA A 60 5.11 -6.74 -4.41
N ASN A 61 4.03 -6.20 -4.97
CA ASN A 61 2.85 -6.97 -5.37
C ASN A 61 3.16 -7.94 -6.51
N SER A 62 3.98 -7.52 -7.50
CA SER A 62 4.44 -8.41 -8.57
C SER A 62 5.15 -9.65 -8.01
N ARG A 63 6.02 -9.47 -7.01
CA ARG A 63 6.69 -10.61 -6.35
C ARG A 63 5.69 -11.52 -5.64
N VAL A 64 4.67 -10.97 -4.99
CA VAL A 64 3.61 -11.75 -4.34
C VAL A 64 2.82 -12.53 -5.38
N ALA A 65 2.41 -11.89 -6.49
CA ALA A 65 1.69 -12.52 -7.59
C ALA A 65 2.52 -13.69 -8.17
N MET A 66 3.76 -13.45 -8.56
CA MET A 66 4.64 -14.47 -9.13
C MET A 66 4.89 -15.63 -8.17
N SER A 67 5.06 -15.35 -6.87
CA SER A 67 5.17 -16.40 -5.84
C SER A 67 3.89 -17.22 -5.71
N GLY A 68 2.72 -16.59 -5.78
CA GLY A 68 1.41 -17.26 -5.78
C GLY A 68 1.25 -18.18 -6.99
N LEU A 69 1.57 -17.67 -8.20
CA LEU A 69 1.52 -18.47 -9.42
C LEU A 69 2.44 -19.69 -9.33
N ALA A 70 3.68 -19.52 -8.89
CA ALA A 70 4.65 -20.61 -8.76
C ALA A 70 4.17 -21.71 -7.80
N ARG A 71 3.45 -21.35 -6.74
CA ARG A 71 2.90 -22.32 -5.77
C ARG A 71 1.68 -23.06 -6.29
N LEU A 72 0.85 -22.43 -7.11
CA LEU A 72 -0.36 -23.04 -7.65
C LEU A 72 -0.09 -23.88 -8.90
N LEU A 73 0.90 -23.51 -9.70
CA LEU A 73 1.21 -24.17 -10.97
C LEU A 73 1.35 -25.71 -10.86
N PRO A 74 2.05 -26.27 -9.88
CA PRO A 74 2.18 -27.73 -9.76
C PRO A 74 0.86 -28.48 -9.57
N PHE A 75 -0.16 -27.81 -9.04
CA PHE A 75 -1.48 -28.40 -8.85
C PHE A 75 -2.32 -28.42 -10.12
N MET A 76 -2.02 -27.51 -11.04
CA MET A 76 -2.82 -27.30 -12.27
C MET A 76 -2.23 -28.03 -13.47
N VAL A 77 -0.91 -28.19 -13.53
CA VAL A 77 -0.24 -28.87 -14.64
C VAL A 77 -0.68 -30.33 -14.69
N GLY A 78 -1.17 -30.75 -15.86
CA GLY A 78 -1.65 -32.11 -16.10
C GLY A 78 -2.97 -32.47 -15.42
N LYS A 79 -3.61 -31.51 -14.73
CA LYS A 79 -4.92 -31.66 -14.10
C LYS A 79 -5.90 -30.66 -14.70
N ASN A 80 -7.12 -31.11 -14.94
CA ASN A 80 -8.17 -30.21 -15.42
C ASN A 80 -8.98 -29.66 -14.23
N ILE A 81 -8.31 -28.89 -13.36
CA ILE A 81 -8.92 -28.27 -12.19
C ILE A 81 -8.89 -26.75 -12.30
N SER A 82 -9.84 -26.11 -11.65
CA SER A 82 -9.89 -24.66 -11.57
C SER A 82 -8.83 -24.08 -10.62
N VAL A 83 -8.53 -22.77 -10.75
CA VAL A 83 -7.65 -22.05 -9.82
C VAL A 83 -8.13 -22.17 -8.37
N LYS A 84 -9.47 -22.11 -8.16
CA LYS A 84 -10.08 -22.26 -6.84
C LYS A 84 -9.81 -23.65 -6.21
N GLU A 85 -9.94 -24.70 -7.01
CA GLU A 85 -9.65 -26.06 -6.56
C GLU A 85 -8.14 -26.23 -6.27
N ALA A 86 -7.27 -25.66 -7.09
CA ALA A 86 -5.83 -25.64 -6.85
C ALA A 86 -5.47 -24.92 -5.53
N MET A 87 -6.15 -23.80 -5.22
CA MET A 87 -5.99 -23.10 -3.94
C MET A 87 -6.43 -23.97 -2.75
N GLN A 88 -7.56 -24.68 -2.88
CA GLN A 88 -8.05 -25.59 -1.83
C GLN A 88 -7.10 -26.77 -1.61
N GLU A 89 -6.56 -27.33 -2.69
CA GLU A 89 -5.60 -28.42 -2.62
C GLU A 89 -4.28 -27.96 -1.97
N HIS A 90 -3.82 -26.76 -2.29
CA HIS A 90 -2.67 -26.18 -1.61
C HIS A 90 -2.93 -26.01 -0.11
N GLN A 91 -4.12 -25.48 0.27
CA GLN A 91 -4.50 -25.35 1.68
C GLN A 91 -4.55 -26.72 2.38
N ARG A 92 -5.11 -27.73 1.72
CA ARG A 92 -5.21 -29.09 2.27
C ARG A 92 -3.84 -29.69 2.57
N LEU A 93 -2.84 -29.47 1.70
CA LEU A 93 -1.51 -30.06 1.83
C LEU A 93 -0.57 -29.24 2.74
N PHE A 94 -0.67 -27.92 2.70
CA PHE A 94 0.25 -27.01 3.40
C PHE A 94 -0.37 -26.27 4.58
N GLY A 95 -1.68 -26.38 4.79
CA GLY A 95 -2.38 -25.75 5.90
C GLY A 95 -2.69 -24.25 5.71
N PHE A 96 -2.34 -23.65 4.56
CA PHE A 96 -2.61 -22.24 4.26
C PHE A 96 -2.89 -22.01 2.78
N PHE A 97 -3.60 -20.91 2.47
CA PHE A 97 -3.76 -20.45 1.09
C PHE A 97 -2.51 -19.75 0.60
N PRO A 98 -2.08 -19.93 -0.67
CA PRO A 98 -1.02 -19.14 -1.24
C PRO A 98 -1.43 -17.66 -1.22
N LYS A 99 -0.48 -16.78 -0.90
CA LYS A 99 -0.73 -15.33 -0.96
C LYS A 99 -0.96 -14.93 -2.41
N THR A 100 -2.05 -14.20 -2.63
CA THR A 100 -2.36 -13.50 -3.87
C THR A 100 -2.43 -12.00 -3.60
N VAL A 101 -2.30 -11.20 -4.63
CA VAL A 101 -2.52 -9.75 -4.51
C VAL A 101 -4.01 -9.50 -4.37
N GLN A 102 -4.39 -8.63 -3.45
CA GLN A 102 -5.80 -8.29 -3.24
C GLN A 102 -6.38 -7.63 -4.49
N GLY A 103 -7.48 -8.17 -4.99
CA GLY A 103 -8.16 -7.68 -6.19
C GLY A 103 -7.56 -8.16 -7.50
N ASP A 104 -6.46 -8.91 -7.49
CA ASP A 104 -5.89 -9.54 -8.67
C ASP A 104 -6.60 -10.86 -8.98
N GLU A 105 -7.01 -11.03 -10.23
CA GLU A 105 -7.65 -12.24 -10.71
C GLU A 105 -6.63 -13.16 -11.36
N LEU A 106 -6.67 -14.44 -10.97
CA LEU A 106 -5.82 -15.47 -11.54
C LEU A 106 -6.62 -16.27 -12.58
N GLU A 107 -6.07 -16.39 -13.78
CA GLU A 107 -6.67 -17.09 -14.89
C GLU A 107 -5.79 -18.24 -15.39
N TRP A 108 -6.43 -19.37 -15.74
CA TRP A 108 -5.76 -20.48 -16.42
C TRP A 108 -6.06 -20.43 -17.91
N LYS A 109 -5.07 -20.04 -18.71
CA LYS A 109 -5.19 -19.93 -20.18
C LYS A 109 -4.01 -20.59 -20.88
N HIS A 110 -4.27 -21.41 -21.90
CA HIS A 110 -3.24 -22.04 -22.74
C HIS A 110 -2.15 -22.77 -21.95
N GLN A 111 -2.52 -23.46 -20.88
CA GLN A 111 -1.61 -24.16 -19.94
C GLN A 111 -0.69 -23.20 -19.14
N HIS A 112 -1.03 -21.95 -19.07
CA HIS A 112 -0.36 -20.95 -18.25
C HIS A 112 -1.30 -20.41 -17.18
N LEU A 113 -0.76 -20.24 -16.00
CA LEU A 113 -1.43 -19.52 -14.92
C LEU A 113 -0.98 -18.05 -14.98
N ILE A 114 -1.93 -17.15 -15.13
CA ILE A 114 -1.69 -15.74 -15.44
C ILE A 114 -2.39 -14.88 -14.39
N SER A 115 -1.67 -13.89 -13.86
CA SER A 115 -2.25 -12.79 -13.08
C SER A 115 -2.79 -11.73 -14.06
N ALA A 116 -4.00 -11.26 -13.82
CA ALA A 116 -4.62 -10.24 -14.66
C ALA A 116 -3.81 -8.93 -14.64
N ASP A 117 -3.31 -8.54 -13.47
CA ASP A 117 -2.58 -7.30 -13.30
C ASP A 117 -1.08 -7.44 -13.59
N TYR A 118 -0.45 -8.54 -13.17
CA TYR A 118 1.02 -8.70 -13.18
C TYR A 118 1.53 -9.65 -14.26
N GLY A 119 0.64 -10.32 -15.00
CA GLY A 119 1.01 -11.24 -16.09
C GLY A 119 1.48 -12.60 -15.61
N GLU A 120 2.43 -13.18 -16.30
CA GLU A 120 3.04 -14.49 -16.03
C GLU A 120 4.56 -14.35 -15.80
N PRO A 121 5.24 -15.36 -15.22
CA PRO A 121 6.66 -15.27 -14.88
C PRO A 121 7.57 -14.87 -16.02
N LEU A 122 7.29 -15.31 -17.25
CA LEU A 122 8.08 -14.99 -18.45
C LEU A 122 7.66 -13.70 -19.15
N ARG A 123 6.47 -13.17 -18.83
CA ARG A 123 5.91 -11.95 -19.43
C ARG A 123 5.23 -11.12 -18.35
N GLN A 124 6.04 -10.63 -17.42
CA GLN A 124 5.54 -9.79 -16.35
C GLN A 124 5.04 -8.45 -16.89
N ARG A 125 4.01 -7.95 -16.23
CA ARG A 125 3.43 -6.62 -16.48
C ARG A 125 3.61 -5.77 -15.25
N GLN A 126 3.72 -4.48 -15.44
CA GLN A 126 3.61 -3.51 -14.37
C GLN A 126 2.32 -2.73 -14.61
N PRO A 127 1.35 -2.77 -13.68
CA PRO A 127 0.14 -1.99 -13.81
C PRO A 127 0.46 -0.51 -13.96
N VAL A 128 -0.28 0.19 -14.80
CA VAL A 128 -0.12 1.64 -14.95
C VAL A 128 -0.69 2.32 -13.71
N PHE A 129 0.04 3.29 -13.18
CA PHE A 129 -0.45 4.11 -12.09
C PHE A 129 -1.69 4.90 -12.52
N ASP A 130 -2.78 4.70 -11.83
CA ASP A 130 -4.03 5.43 -12.01
C ASP A 130 -4.40 6.07 -10.66
N PRO A 131 -4.32 7.39 -10.53
CA PRO A 131 -4.65 8.07 -9.29
C PRO A 131 -6.13 7.91 -8.87
N GLN A 132 -6.99 7.48 -9.77
CA GLN A 132 -8.41 7.25 -9.50
C GLN A 132 -8.70 5.81 -9.04
N LYS A 133 -7.78 4.89 -9.31
CA LYS A 133 -7.93 3.50 -8.86
C LYS A 133 -7.43 3.30 -7.45
N PRO A 134 -8.07 2.39 -6.71
CA PRO A 134 -7.63 2.03 -5.37
C PRO A 134 -6.16 1.59 -5.35
N PHE A 135 -5.35 2.26 -4.57
CA PHE A 135 -3.96 1.90 -4.34
C PHE A 135 -3.83 1.23 -2.97
N GLY A 136 -4.23 -0.05 -2.90
CA GLY A 136 -4.14 -0.84 -1.69
C GLY A 136 -4.73 -0.16 -0.46
N LEU A 137 -4.10 -0.36 0.69
CA LEU A 137 -4.54 0.20 1.97
C LEU A 137 -4.58 1.74 1.99
N MET A 138 -3.72 2.40 1.22
CA MET A 138 -3.62 3.86 1.18
C MET A 138 -4.89 4.54 0.70
N ASN A 139 -5.68 3.88 -0.15
CA ASN A 139 -6.97 4.42 -0.59
C ASN A 139 -8.08 4.28 0.44
N GLN A 140 -7.93 3.33 1.35
CA GLN A 140 -8.89 3.11 2.42
C GLN A 140 -8.64 4.04 3.59
N ILE A 141 -7.44 4.61 3.70
CA ILE A 141 -7.09 5.52 4.79
C ILE A 141 -7.51 6.94 4.40
N ASP A 142 -8.31 7.55 5.26
CA ASP A 142 -8.67 8.96 5.14
C ASP A 142 -7.56 9.85 5.71
N PHE A 143 -7.12 9.54 6.92
CA PHE A 143 -5.93 10.14 7.50
C PHE A 143 -5.16 9.16 8.38
N LEU A 144 -3.87 9.42 8.50
CA LEU A 144 -2.95 8.77 9.44
C LEU A 144 -2.26 9.88 10.23
N ARG A 145 -2.37 9.83 11.55
CA ARG A 145 -1.72 10.76 12.47
C ARG A 145 -0.78 10.00 13.38
N LEU A 146 0.48 10.39 13.37
CA LEU A 146 1.52 9.91 14.28
C LEU A 146 1.86 11.06 15.22
N GLU A 147 1.88 10.79 16.51
CA GLU A 147 2.28 11.75 17.53
C GLU A 147 3.31 11.12 18.44
N MET A 148 4.31 11.90 18.80
CA MET A 148 5.36 11.52 19.72
C MET A 148 5.47 12.59 20.80
N GLN A 149 5.57 12.17 22.04
CA GLN A 149 5.69 13.02 23.22
C GLN A 149 6.78 12.47 24.13
N PHE A 150 7.66 13.32 24.58
CA PHE A 150 8.60 12.96 25.65
C PHE A 150 7.89 13.12 26.98
N GLU A 151 7.96 12.09 27.79
CA GLU A 151 7.47 12.05 29.17
C GLU A 151 8.68 11.85 30.10
N ASP A 152 8.50 12.08 31.39
CA ASP A 152 9.60 11.96 32.38
C ASP A 152 10.17 10.55 32.44
N ASP A 153 9.39 9.54 32.12
CA ASP A 153 9.73 8.12 32.14
C ASP A 153 10.05 7.54 30.73
N GLY A 154 10.02 8.36 29.67
CA GLY A 154 10.35 7.89 28.34
C GLY A 154 9.69 8.60 27.19
N LEU A 155 9.48 7.85 26.08
CA LEU A 155 8.86 8.30 24.86
C LEU A 155 7.50 7.62 24.66
N ARG A 156 6.44 8.40 24.67
CA ARG A 156 5.10 7.95 24.28
C ARG A 156 4.90 8.21 22.80
N SER A 157 4.47 7.20 22.05
CA SER A 157 4.01 7.35 20.67
C SER A 157 2.56 6.92 20.53
N SER A 158 1.79 7.66 19.75
CA SER A 158 0.42 7.31 19.40
C SER A 158 0.24 7.31 17.88
N VAL A 159 -0.54 6.36 17.39
CA VAL A 159 -0.91 6.24 15.98
C VAL A 159 -2.42 6.24 15.91
N ARG A 160 -2.99 7.20 15.17
CA ARG A 160 -4.43 7.28 14.91
C ARG A 160 -4.65 7.26 13.41
N TRP A 161 -5.62 6.48 12.96
CA TRP A 161 -6.03 6.50 11.55
C TRP A 161 -7.53 6.41 11.45
N SER A 162 -8.08 6.97 10.38
CA SER A 162 -9.46 6.75 10.01
C SER A 162 -9.54 6.14 8.62
N LEU A 163 -10.55 5.30 8.42
CA LEU A 163 -10.84 4.69 7.14
C LEU A 163 -11.94 5.51 6.45
N ARG A 164 -11.81 5.66 5.14
CA ARG A 164 -12.86 6.25 4.32
C ARG A 164 -14.08 5.36 4.38
N GLN A 165 -15.23 5.96 4.67
CA GLN A 165 -16.48 5.26 4.49
C GLN A 165 -16.76 5.07 3.00
N PRO A 166 -17.22 3.88 2.56
CA PRO A 166 -17.70 3.72 1.22
C PRO A 166 -18.79 4.78 0.96
N LYS A 167 -18.67 5.48 -0.15
CA LYS A 167 -19.77 6.32 -0.63
C LYS A 167 -20.83 5.35 -1.17
N ASP A 168 -21.99 5.32 -0.49
CA ASP A 168 -23.19 4.68 -0.99
C ASP A 168 -23.61 5.28 -2.34
#